data_a90d86e2ef6f8dfd8288182c527094c0
#
_entry.id   a90d86e2ef6f8dfd8288182c527094c0
#
_cell.length_a   1.000
_cell.length_b   1.000
_cell.length_c   1.000
_cell.angle_alpha   90.00
_cell.angle_beta   90.00
_cell.angle_gamma   90.00
#
_symmetry.space_group_name_H-M   'P 1'
#
loop_
_entity.id
_entity.type
_entity.pdbx_description
1 polymer ?
#
loop_
_entity_poly.entity_id
_entity_poly.type
_entity_poly.pdbx_seq_one_letter_code
_entity_poly.pdbx_strand_id
1 'polypeptide(L)'
;MFLLNHSVHPNRTYGKGSARKTYSKESGDILFENREGIFVDVSKEKGIFQGKTGYGLGLSVSDINNDGYPDIYIGNDFFENDYLYLNQKGQTFKEIISTNSTALGHTSHYSMGNAIADINNDSRPDILSLDMLPEDLETYKVSGMEFSYPVYEQYLKNGYSPQYMQNTLHINNGNETFSESAYLSGISGTEWSWSPLIADFNNNGAKDLYITNGILGATNNMDFINFISNEKIQNKIENGLKETDFQLFKDIPERKASNYFYVNNRDNTFSNVTNSWSSTKASLSNG
;
A
#
# COMPACT_ATOMS: atom_id res chain seq x y z
N MET A 1 -18.71 7.15 7.52
CA MET A 1 -17.98 5.85 7.60
C MET A 1 -17.51 5.50 6.19
N PHE A 2 -16.25 5.10 6.03
CA PHE A 2 -15.72 4.60 4.77
C PHE A 2 -15.58 3.08 4.84
N LEU A 3 -16.06 2.36 3.84
CA LEU A 3 -15.91 0.92 3.70
C LEU A 3 -14.98 0.65 2.53
N LEU A 4 -13.81 0.10 2.84
CA LEU A 4 -12.81 -0.29 1.88
C LEU A 4 -13.12 -1.69 1.35
N ASN A 5 -13.14 -1.84 0.04
CA ASN A 5 -13.45 -3.11 -0.62
C ASN A 5 -12.29 -3.58 -1.50
N HIS A 6 -12.29 -4.87 -1.80
CA HIS A 6 -11.26 -5.50 -2.64
C HIS A 6 -11.86 -5.95 -3.97
N SER A 7 -11.09 -5.81 -5.04
CA SER A 7 -11.41 -6.44 -6.32
C SER A 7 -11.45 -7.95 -6.18
N VAL A 8 -12.47 -8.57 -6.73
CA VAL A 8 -12.60 -10.05 -6.76
C VAL A 8 -11.67 -10.70 -7.82
N HIS A 9 -11.07 -9.90 -8.69
CA HIS A 9 -10.18 -10.36 -9.76
C HIS A 9 -8.95 -9.47 -9.94
N PRO A 10 -8.13 -9.25 -8.92
CA PRO A 10 -7.04 -8.25 -8.94
C PRO A 10 -6.03 -8.54 -10.06
N ASN A 11 -5.67 -9.80 -10.30
CA ASN A 11 -4.65 -10.22 -11.26
C ASN A 11 -5.12 -10.27 -12.73
N ARG A 12 -6.41 -10.15 -13.01
CA ARG A 12 -6.97 -10.26 -14.37
C ARG A 12 -7.52 -8.93 -14.90
N THR A 13 -7.47 -7.88 -14.12
CA THR A 13 -8.05 -6.58 -14.44
C THR A 13 -7.03 -5.61 -15.00
N TYR A 14 -6.14 -6.08 -15.87
CA TYR A 14 -5.30 -5.21 -16.72
C TYR A 14 -6.14 -4.44 -17.75
N GLY A 15 -7.27 -3.91 -17.30
CA GLY A 15 -8.07 -3.04 -18.12
C GLY A 15 -7.44 -1.66 -18.20
N LYS A 16 -8.17 -0.75 -18.79
CA LYS A 16 -7.82 0.66 -18.75
C LYS A 16 -8.06 1.18 -17.32
N GLY A 17 -7.19 2.04 -16.81
CA GLY A 17 -7.36 2.70 -15.52
C GLY A 17 -8.69 3.47 -15.38
N SER A 18 -9.32 3.84 -16.50
CA SER A 18 -10.69 4.40 -16.49
C SER A 18 -11.74 3.45 -15.89
N ALA A 19 -11.44 2.16 -15.76
CA ALA A 19 -12.35 1.17 -15.14
C ALA A 19 -12.60 1.44 -13.65
N ARG A 20 -11.73 2.21 -12.97
CA ARG A 20 -11.97 2.71 -11.59
C ARG A 20 -13.26 3.53 -11.46
N LYS A 21 -13.73 4.12 -12.55
CA LYS A 21 -14.98 4.91 -12.61
C LYS A 21 -16.21 4.09 -12.99
N THR A 22 -16.04 2.78 -13.28
CA THR A 22 -17.15 1.90 -13.65
C THR A 22 -17.68 1.23 -12.41
N TYR A 23 -18.89 1.55 -12.01
CA TYR A 23 -19.53 1.02 -10.80
C TYR A 23 -19.45 -0.51 -10.71
N SER A 24 -19.02 -1.00 -9.56
CA SER A 24 -19.03 -2.41 -9.18
C SER A 24 -19.63 -2.55 -7.78
N LYS A 25 -20.72 -3.28 -7.68
CA LYS A 25 -21.38 -3.52 -6.39
C LYS A 25 -20.50 -4.35 -5.43
N GLU A 26 -19.66 -5.21 -5.99
CA GLU A 26 -18.90 -6.21 -5.21
C GLU A 26 -17.54 -5.70 -4.73
N SER A 27 -16.95 -4.75 -5.46
CA SER A 27 -15.56 -4.32 -5.24
C SER A 27 -15.38 -2.79 -5.15
N GLY A 28 -16.41 -2.01 -5.39
CA GLY A 28 -16.34 -0.56 -5.25
C GLY A 28 -16.31 -0.11 -3.79
N ASP A 29 -15.46 0.84 -3.47
CA ASP A 29 -15.43 1.45 -2.14
C ASP A 29 -16.74 2.19 -1.84
N ILE A 30 -17.09 2.28 -0.55
CA ILE A 30 -18.36 2.90 -0.15
C ILE A 30 -18.12 3.94 0.95
N LEU A 31 -18.56 5.17 0.66
CA LEU A 31 -18.66 6.22 1.66
C LEU A 31 -20.09 6.33 2.17
N PHE A 32 -20.28 6.11 3.45
CA PHE A 32 -21.57 6.27 4.11
C PHE A 32 -21.65 7.58 4.90
N GLU A 33 -22.74 8.28 4.72
CA GLU A 33 -23.14 9.40 5.56
C GLU A 33 -24.11 8.91 6.64
N ASN A 34 -23.89 9.34 7.87
CA ASN A 34 -24.82 9.05 8.95
C ASN A 34 -25.94 10.13 8.94
N ARG A 35 -27.17 9.73 8.62
CA ARG A 35 -28.37 10.57 8.66
C ARG A 35 -29.27 10.08 9.79
N GLU A 36 -29.17 10.72 10.95
CA GLU A 36 -30.00 10.39 12.12
C GLU A 36 -29.91 8.92 12.56
N GLY A 37 -28.70 8.34 12.53
CA GLY A 37 -28.46 6.95 12.90
C GLY A 37 -28.60 5.95 11.74
N ILE A 38 -29.01 6.39 10.55
CA ILE A 38 -29.08 5.56 9.34
C ILE A 38 -27.89 5.88 8.44
N PHE A 39 -27.13 4.86 8.06
CA PHE A 39 -26.01 5.00 7.13
C PHE A 39 -26.51 4.93 5.67
N VAL A 40 -26.33 6.03 4.94
CA VAL A 40 -26.74 6.16 3.53
C VAL A 40 -25.50 6.20 2.65
N ASP A 41 -25.46 5.38 1.61
CA ASP A 41 -24.37 5.40 0.61
C ASP A 41 -24.43 6.71 -0.19
N VAL A 42 -23.38 7.50 -0.07
CA VAL A 42 -23.21 8.79 -0.76
C VAL A 42 -21.99 8.78 -1.70
N SER A 43 -21.39 7.64 -1.96
CA SER A 43 -20.12 7.51 -2.68
C SER A 43 -20.13 8.20 -4.04
N LYS A 44 -21.14 7.90 -4.84
CA LYS A 44 -21.29 8.49 -6.18
C LYS A 44 -21.49 10.01 -6.12
N GLU A 45 -22.32 10.48 -5.19
CA GLU A 45 -22.60 11.90 -4.98
C GLU A 45 -21.34 12.63 -4.52
N LYS A 46 -20.56 12.00 -3.67
CA LYS A 46 -19.34 12.58 -3.09
C LYS A 46 -18.08 12.37 -3.95
N GLY A 47 -18.16 11.68 -5.08
CA GLY A 47 -17.04 11.53 -6.02
C GLY A 47 -16.04 10.44 -5.68
N ILE A 48 -16.43 9.46 -4.86
CA ILE A 48 -15.61 8.28 -4.53
C ILE A 48 -15.64 7.29 -5.70
N PHE A 49 -14.49 6.75 -6.07
CA PHE A 49 -14.40 5.70 -7.08
C PHE A 49 -15.00 4.40 -6.56
N GLN A 50 -15.91 3.85 -7.33
CA GLN A 50 -16.60 2.58 -7.03
C GLN A 50 -16.31 1.54 -8.11
N GLY A 51 -15.09 1.58 -8.65
CA GLY A 51 -14.68 0.70 -9.74
C GLY A 51 -14.32 -0.70 -9.28
N LYS A 52 -14.14 -1.57 -10.28
CA LYS A 52 -13.81 -3.00 -10.07
C LYS A 52 -12.32 -3.27 -9.93
N THR A 53 -11.47 -2.25 -10.02
CA THR A 53 -10.01 -2.37 -10.03
C THR A 53 -9.36 -2.15 -8.68
N GLY A 54 -10.03 -1.43 -7.77
CA GLY A 54 -9.50 -1.12 -6.45
C GLY A 54 -9.24 -2.38 -5.61
N TYR A 55 -8.15 -2.38 -4.88
CA TYR A 55 -7.79 -3.41 -3.91
C TYR A 55 -7.20 -2.75 -2.65
N GLY A 56 -8.03 -1.96 -1.97
CA GLY A 56 -7.59 -1.16 -0.85
C GLY A 56 -7.20 -2.01 0.37
N LEU A 57 -6.00 -1.83 0.88
CA LEU A 57 -5.51 -2.47 2.11
C LEU A 57 -5.24 -1.45 3.22
N GLY A 58 -4.82 -0.24 2.87
CA GLY A 58 -4.56 0.84 3.81
C GLY A 58 -5.57 1.97 3.67
N LEU A 59 -6.05 2.51 4.80
CA LEU A 59 -6.94 3.68 4.83
C LEU A 59 -6.47 4.62 5.93
N SER A 60 -6.14 5.86 5.55
CA SER A 60 -5.83 6.94 6.48
C SER A 60 -6.67 8.18 6.22
N VAL A 61 -7.00 8.89 7.29
CA VAL A 61 -7.81 10.12 7.24
C VAL A 61 -7.09 11.22 8.00
N SER A 62 -6.85 12.35 7.34
CA SER A 62 -6.22 13.54 7.93
C SER A 62 -6.58 14.77 7.11
N ASP A 63 -6.48 15.95 7.70
CA ASP A 63 -6.56 17.22 6.96
C ASP A 63 -5.16 17.48 6.33
N ILE A 64 -4.95 16.97 5.11
CA ILE A 64 -3.64 16.94 4.45
C ILE A 64 -3.23 18.31 3.92
N ASN A 65 -4.21 19.11 3.49
CA ASN A 65 -3.97 20.43 2.93
C ASN A 65 -4.18 21.59 3.94
N ASN A 66 -4.49 21.25 5.20
CA ASN A 66 -4.74 22.19 6.29
C ASN A 66 -5.90 23.17 6.00
N ASP A 67 -6.96 22.71 5.35
CA ASP A 67 -8.15 23.52 5.03
C ASP A 67 -9.31 23.35 6.04
N GLY A 68 -9.12 22.51 7.05
CA GLY A 68 -10.08 22.22 8.12
C GLY A 68 -11.05 21.09 7.79
N TYR A 69 -10.89 20.38 6.67
CA TYR A 69 -11.73 19.26 6.26
C TYR A 69 -10.90 17.98 6.11
N PRO A 70 -11.36 16.84 6.66
CA PRO A 70 -10.60 15.61 6.57
C PRO A 70 -10.56 15.07 5.13
N ASP A 71 -9.34 14.76 4.68
CA ASP A 71 -9.04 14.08 3.43
C ASP A 71 -8.85 12.58 3.65
N ILE A 72 -8.80 11.80 2.56
CA ILE A 72 -8.71 10.34 2.62
C ILE A 72 -7.58 9.87 1.72
N TYR A 73 -6.64 9.07 2.28
CA TYR A 73 -5.66 8.33 1.51
C TYR A 73 -5.97 6.84 1.57
N ILE A 74 -5.94 6.18 0.40
CA ILE A 74 -6.16 4.74 0.25
C ILE A 74 -4.96 4.15 -0.47
N GLY A 75 -4.28 3.19 0.17
CA GLY A 75 -3.29 2.35 -0.46
C GLY A 75 -3.96 1.18 -1.15
N ASN A 76 -3.76 1.03 -2.46
CA ASN A 76 -4.26 -0.08 -3.25
C ASN A 76 -3.15 -1.07 -3.57
N ASP A 77 -3.40 -2.35 -3.34
CA ASP A 77 -2.54 -3.43 -3.78
C ASP A 77 -2.72 -3.69 -5.30
N PHE A 78 -1.77 -4.36 -5.91
CA PHE A 78 -1.71 -4.74 -7.33
C PHE A 78 -1.63 -3.54 -8.30
N PHE A 79 -2.56 -3.42 -9.25
CA PHE A 79 -2.43 -2.55 -10.42
C PHE A 79 -3.14 -1.21 -10.27
N GLU A 80 -4.05 -1.08 -9.33
CA GLU A 80 -4.77 0.18 -9.18
C GLU A 80 -3.87 1.21 -8.52
N ASN A 81 -4.05 2.47 -8.89
CA ASN A 81 -3.37 3.58 -8.20
C ASN A 81 -3.81 3.62 -6.74
N ASP A 82 -2.94 4.09 -5.87
CA ASP A 82 -3.42 4.64 -4.62
C ASP A 82 -4.37 5.81 -4.90
N TYR A 83 -5.25 6.12 -3.96
CA TYR A 83 -6.15 7.26 -4.09
C TYR A 83 -5.86 8.30 -3.00
N LEU A 84 -5.76 9.55 -3.41
CA LEU A 84 -5.77 10.69 -2.50
C LEU A 84 -6.97 11.59 -2.81
N TYR A 85 -7.96 11.50 -1.95
CA TYR A 85 -9.20 12.26 -2.03
C TYR A 85 -9.11 13.52 -1.18
N LEU A 86 -8.98 14.68 -1.81
CA LEU A 86 -9.06 15.97 -1.13
C LEU A 86 -10.51 16.40 -0.97
N ASN A 87 -10.88 16.70 0.27
CA ASN A 87 -12.22 17.08 0.66
C ASN A 87 -12.52 18.52 0.19
N GLN A 88 -13.54 18.70 -0.61
CA GLN A 88 -13.96 20.00 -1.11
C GLN A 88 -14.98 20.62 -0.15
N LYS A 89 -14.51 21.03 1.04
CA LYS A 89 -15.30 21.72 2.09
C LYS A 89 -16.57 20.96 2.49
N GLY A 90 -16.46 19.64 2.63
CA GLY A 90 -17.55 18.76 3.03
C GLY A 90 -18.57 18.44 1.93
N GLN A 91 -18.44 19.02 0.73
CA GLN A 91 -19.39 18.80 -0.35
C GLN A 91 -19.07 17.55 -1.17
N THR A 92 -17.87 17.46 -1.70
CA THR A 92 -17.39 16.33 -2.54
C THR A 92 -15.93 16.03 -2.22
N PHE A 93 -15.42 14.96 -2.80
CA PHE A 93 -13.99 14.63 -2.80
C PHE A 93 -13.43 14.73 -4.23
N LYS A 94 -12.22 15.28 -4.34
CA LYS A 94 -11.45 15.36 -5.59
C LYS A 94 -10.28 14.41 -5.47
N GLU A 95 -10.28 13.33 -6.25
CA GLU A 95 -9.14 12.43 -6.33
C GLU A 95 -8.03 13.04 -7.19
N ILE A 96 -6.80 13.15 -6.66
CA ILE A 96 -5.74 13.91 -7.31
C ILE A 96 -4.65 13.04 -7.95
N ILE A 97 -4.42 11.79 -7.53
CA ILE A 97 -3.35 10.95 -8.10
C ILE A 97 -3.65 10.58 -9.55
N SER A 98 -4.88 10.16 -9.84
CA SER A 98 -5.29 9.78 -11.20
C SER A 98 -5.48 10.97 -12.15
N THR A 99 -5.61 12.18 -11.61
CA THR A 99 -5.84 13.40 -12.37
C THR A 99 -4.60 14.27 -12.53
N ASN A 100 -3.63 14.11 -11.65
CA ASN A 100 -2.36 14.83 -11.67
C ASN A 100 -1.20 13.89 -11.27
N SER A 101 -0.59 13.24 -12.24
CA SER A 101 0.52 12.31 -12.02
C SER A 101 1.77 12.96 -11.38
N THR A 102 1.84 14.27 -11.30
CA THR A 102 2.95 14.98 -10.66
C THR A 102 2.67 15.34 -9.21
N ALA A 103 1.46 15.11 -8.70
CA ALA A 103 1.13 15.45 -7.31
C ALA A 103 2.00 14.67 -6.32
N LEU A 104 2.12 13.34 -6.49
CA LEU A 104 2.96 12.47 -5.67
C LEU A 104 4.23 11.98 -6.39
N GLY A 105 4.36 12.20 -7.70
CA GLY A 105 5.43 11.65 -8.53
C GLY A 105 5.19 10.17 -8.85
N HIS A 106 5.25 9.31 -7.86
CA HIS A 106 4.86 7.88 -7.93
C HIS A 106 4.32 7.41 -6.58
N THR A 107 3.66 6.27 -6.57
CA THR A 107 3.18 5.60 -5.36
C THR A 107 3.80 4.21 -5.23
N SER A 108 3.53 3.53 -4.13
CA SER A 108 3.80 2.11 -3.97
C SER A 108 3.01 1.30 -5.01
N HIS A 109 3.51 0.14 -5.40
CA HIS A 109 2.83 -0.75 -6.34
C HIS A 109 1.98 -1.80 -5.62
N TYR A 110 2.47 -2.28 -4.50
CA TYR A 110 1.76 -3.23 -3.64
C TYR A 110 1.48 -2.57 -2.30
N SER A 111 0.72 -1.46 -2.35
CA SER A 111 0.42 -0.68 -1.16
C SER A 111 -0.33 -1.51 -0.12
N MET A 112 0.30 -1.67 1.04
CA MET A 112 -0.26 -2.34 2.20
C MET A 112 -0.87 -1.33 3.16
N GLY A 113 -0.38 -1.25 4.39
CA GLY A 113 -0.80 -0.22 5.34
C GLY A 113 -0.18 1.14 5.04
N ASN A 114 -0.88 2.17 5.46
CA ASN A 114 -0.38 3.54 5.39
C ASN A 114 -0.65 4.31 6.69
N ALA A 115 0.09 5.39 6.90
CA ALA A 115 -0.11 6.31 8.02
C ALA A 115 0.17 7.73 7.58
N ILE A 116 -0.52 8.68 8.21
CA ILE A 116 -0.37 10.11 7.95
C ILE A 116 0.03 10.80 9.26
N ALA A 117 1.14 11.52 9.23
CA ALA A 117 1.61 12.35 10.34
C ALA A 117 2.59 13.42 9.85
N ASP A 118 2.71 14.51 10.58
CA ASP A 118 3.76 15.50 10.37
C ASP A 118 5.11 14.93 10.88
N ILE A 119 5.89 14.34 9.96
CA ILE A 119 7.12 13.59 10.27
C ILE A 119 8.30 14.52 10.53
N ASN A 120 8.36 15.63 9.82
CA ASN A 120 9.45 16.60 9.89
C ASN A 120 9.17 17.78 10.82
N ASN A 121 8.01 17.80 11.49
CA ASN A 121 7.54 18.85 12.40
C ASN A 121 7.40 20.23 11.70
N ASP A 122 6.94 20.25 10.46
CA ASP A 122 6.66 21.48 9.72
C ASP A 122 5.19 21.89 9.70
N SER A 123 4.36 21.18 10.46
CA SER A 123 2.91 21.35 10.59
C SER A 123 2.11 20.96 9.34
N ARG A 124 2.69 20.22 8.43
CA ARG A 124 2.00 19.62 7.28
C ARG A 124 2.02 18.08 7.41
N PRO A 125 0.88 17.43 7.29
CA PRO A 125 0.84 15.97 7.33
C PRO A 125 1.51 15.33 6.12
N ASP A 126 2.46 14.42 6.38
CA ASP A 126 3.16 13.60 5.39
C ASP A 126 2.48 12.23 5.29
N ILE A 127 2.71 11.50 4.18
CA ILE A 127 2.10 10.19 3.93
C ILE A 127 3.19 9.13 3.84
N LEU A 128 3.11 8.11 4.70
CA LEU A 128 3.92 6.89 4.62
C LEU A 128 3.04 5.74 4.13
N SER A 129 3.42 5.08 3.04
CA SER A 129 2.78 3.85 2.55
C SER A 129 3.81 2.73 2.48
N LEU A 130 3.43 1.53 2.90
CA LEU A 130 4.31 0.37 2.93
C LEU A 130 4.08 -0.55 1.74
N ASP A 131 5.12 -1.29 1.38
CA ASP A 131 5.16 -2.21 0.25
C ASP A 131 5.95 -3.48 0.64
N MET A 132 6.30 -4.29 -0.34
CA MET A 132 6.93 -5.61 -0.18
C MET A 132 8.40 -5.65 -0.63
N LEU A 133 9.07 -4.49 -0.82
CA LEU A 133 10.46 -4.47 -1.25
C LEU A 133 11.37 -5.04 -0.15
N PRO A 134 12.10 -6.14 -0.42
CA PRO A 134 13.08 -6.69 0.51
C PRO A 134 14.23 -5.71 0.77
N GLU A 135 14.74 -5.70 2.00
CA GLU A 135 15.93 -4.93 2.37
C GLU A 135 17.19 -5.51 1.72
N ASP A 136 17.28 -6.83 1.63
CA ASP A 136 18.48 -7.49 1.11
C ASP A 136 18.35 -7.89 -0.36
N LEU A 137 19.49 -7.81 -1.07
CA LEU A 137 19.56 -8.08 -2.51
C LEU A 137 19.30 -9.55 -2.88
N GLU A 138 19.62 -10.51 -2.01
CA GLU A 138 19.41 -11.92 -2.28
C GLU A 138 17.91 -12.21 -2.32
N THR A 139 17.19 -11.79 -1.31
CA THR A 139 15.72 -11.91 -1.25
C THR A 139 15.06 -11.17 -2.39
N TYR A 140 15.50 -9.95 -2.72
CA TYR A 140 15.00 -9.19 -3.85
C TYR A 140 15.12 -9.96 -5.18
N LYS A 141 16.29 -10.56 -5.45
CA LYS A 141 16.54 -11.30 -6.70
C LYS A 141 15.74 -12.60 -6.85
N VAL A 142 15.33 -13.20 -5.74
CA VAL A 142 14.49 -14.41 -5.76
C VAL A 142 12.99 -14.10 -5.66
N SER A 143 12.61 -12.85 -5.42
CA SER A 143 11.21 -12.41 -5.38
C SER A 143 10.80 -11.87 -6.76
N GLY A 144 10.07 -12.64 -7.53
CA GLY A 144 9.72 -12.33 -8.93
C GLY A 144 8.56 -11.33 -9.09
N MET A 145 8.56 -10.21 -8.38
CA MET A 145 7.40 -9.31 -8.30
C MET A 145 7.46 -8.09 -9.23
N GLU A 146 8.60 -7.77 -9.81
CA GLU A 146 8.73 -6.60 -10.68
C GLU A 146 8.29 -6.87 -12.13
N PHE A 147 7.67 -5.87 -12.73
CA PHE A 147 7.32 -5.92 -14.15
C PHE A 147 8.53 -5.68 -15.05
N SER A 148 8.55 -6.40 -16.17
CA SER A 148 9.44 -6.04 -17.27
C SER A 148 9.07 -4.65 -17.82
N TYR A 149 10.05 -3.90 -18.32
CA TYR A 149 9.84 -2.56 -18.88
C TYR A 149 8.70 -2.47 -19.91
N PRO A 150 8.52 -3.41 -20.85
CA PRO A 150 7.40 -3.35 -21.79
C PRO A 150 6.02 -3.48 -21.13
N VAL A 151 5.91 -4.27 -20.05
CA VAL A 151 4.67 -4.41 -19.27
C VAL A 151 4.38 -3.12 -18.53
N TYR A 152 5.39 -2.52 -17.91
CA TYR A 152 5.26 -1.23 -17.22
C TYR A 152 4.85 -0.10 -18.18
N GLU A 153 5.45 0.01 -19.36
CA GLU A 153 5.02 0.98 -20.37
C GLU A 153 3.55 0.79 -20.80
N GLN A 154 3.13 -0.48 -20.97
CA GLN A 154 1.74 -0.77 -21.34
C GLN A 154 0.78 -0.37 -20.21
N TYR A 155 1.19 -0.55 -18.97
CA TYR A 155 0.48 -0.13 -17.79
C TYR A 155 0.24 1.39 -17.78
N LEU A 156 1.28 2.20 -17.97
CA LEU A 156 1.14 3.66 -18.08
C LEU A 156 0.25 4.08 -19.27
N LYS A 157 0.38 3.42 -20.42
CA LYS A 157 -0.48 3.66 -21.60
C LYS A 157 -1.96 3.33 -21.34
N ASN A 158 -2.23 2.43 -20.43
CA ASN A 158 -3.59 2.09 -20.00
C ASN A 158 -4.19 3.12 -19.02
N GLY A 159 -3.46 4.15 -18.63
CA GLY A 159 -3.95 5.27 -17.79
C GLY A 159 -3.82 5.04 -16.29
N TYR A 160 -2.83 4.23 -15.90
CA TYR A 160 -2.37 4.15 -14.51
C TYR A 160 -1.25 5.16 -14.25
N SER A 161 -1.07 5.54 -13.01
CA SER A 161 0.03 6.42 -12.56
C SER A 161 1.31 5.61 -12.34
N PRO A 162 2.50 6.24 -12.33
CA PRO A 162 3.73 5.57 -11.98
C PRO A 162 3.67 4.94 -10.58
N GLN A 163 4.10 3.69 -10.48
CA GLN A 163 4.16 2.92 -9.23
C GLN A 163 5.43 2.07 -9.24
N TYR A 164 6.06 1.92 -8.07
CA TYR A 164 7.24 1.08 -7.89
C TYR A 164 7.10 0.24 -6.64
N MET A 165 7.64 -0.98 -6.68
CA MET A 165 7.66 -1.89 -5.53
C MET A 165 8.65 -1.36 -4.48
N GLN A 166 8.20 -0.45 -3.65
CA GLN A 166 8.95 0.15 -2.53
C GLN A 166 8.00 0.84 -1.55
N ASN A 167 8.42 0.96 -0.31
CA ASN A 167 7.77 1.91 0.58
C ASN A 167 7.89 3.33 0.01
N THR A 168 6.89 4.16 0.23
CA THR A 168 6.93 5.58 -0.15
C THR A 168 6.74 6.48 1.06
N LEU A 169 7.56 7.52 1.15
CA LEU A 169 7.41 8.61 2.10
C LEU A 169 7.23 9.92 1.34
N HIS A 170 6.00 10.36 1.27
CA HIS A 170 5.62 11.59 0.59
C HIS A 170 5.64 12.77 1.57
N ILE A 171 6.69 13.57 1.52
CA ILE A 171 6.81 14.82 2.28
C ILE A 171 5.94 15.89 1.64
N ASN A 172 5.06 16.50 2.43
CA ASN A 172 4.07 17.46 1.97
C ASN A 172 4.68 18.84 1.70
N ASN A 173 4.66 19.30 0.47
CA ASN A 173 5.20 20.61 0.07
C ASN A 173 4.25 21.79 0.36
N GLY A 174 3.02 21.52 0.83
CA GLY A 174 2.04 22.55 1.21
C GLY A 174 1.24 23.17 0.06
N ASN A 175 1.32 22.62 -1.14
CA ASN A 175 0.65 23.13 -2.35
C ASN A 175 -0.06 22.01 -3.14
N GLU A 176 -0.60 21.01 -2.44
CA GLU A 176 -1.17 19.78 -3.02
C GLU A 176 -0.14 18.97 -3.85
N THR A 177 1.16 19.18 -3.61
CA THR A 177 2.23 18.35 -4.17
C THR A 177 3.10 17.77 -3.07
N PHE A 178 3.79 16.68 -3.38
CA PHE A 178 4.61 15.94 -2.42
C PHE A 178 5.97 15.63 -3.04
N SER A 179 6.97 15.48 -2.17
CA SER A 179 8.29 14.98 -2.54
C SER A 179 8.46 13.57 -2.00
N GLU A 180 8.56 12.58 -2.88
CA GLU A 180 8.85 11.21 -2.47
C GLU A 180 10.30 11.10 -2.01
N SER A 181 10.54 10.54 -0.82
CA SER A 181 11.83 10.57 -0.15
C SER A 181 12.26 9.25 0.50
N ALA A 182 11.53 8.14 0.34
CA ALA A 182 11.80 6.91 1.07
C ALA A 182 13.23 6.36 0.88
N TYR A 183 13.79 6.46 -0.33
CA TYR A 183 15.20 6.10 -0.57
C TYR A 183 16.17 7.03 0.17
N LEU A 184 15.97 8.34 0.08
CA LEU A 184 16.77 9.32 0.81
C LEU A 184 16.66 9.11 2.32
N SER A 185 15.46 8.80 2.76
CA SER A 185 15.13 8.59 4.18
C SER A 185 15.65 7.26 4.75
N GLY A 186 16.09 6.32 3.89
CA GLY A 186 16.63 5.02 4.30
C GLY A 186 15.56 4.01 4.71
N ILE A 187 14.31 4.16 4.23
CA ILE A 187 13.17 3.31 4.59
C ILE A 187 12.45 2.71 3.38
N SER A 188 13.02 2.76 2.19
CA SER A 188 12.39 2.30 0.94
C SER A 188 12.10 0.80 0.89
N GLY A 189 12.87 -0.03 1.60
CA GLY A 189 12.69 -1.48 1.65
C GLY A 189 12.74 -1.98 3.09
N THR A 190 11.68 -2.62 3.54
CA THR A 190 11.54 -3.14 4.91
C THR A 190 10.89 -4.52 4.92
N GLU A 191 11.21 -5.35 3.95
CA GLU A 191 10.59 -6.67 3.74
C GLU A 191 9.11 -6.58 3.36
N TRP A 192 8.36 -7.66 3.57
CA TRP A 192 6.93 -7.67 3.32
C TRP A 192 6.21 -6.99 4.48
N SER A 193 6.03 -5.70 4.35
CA SER A 193 5.56 -4.83 5.42
C SER A 193 4.05 -4.64 5.38
N TRP A 194 3.42 -4.56 6.56
CA TRP A 194 1.96 -4.52 6.67
C TRP A 194 1.44 -3.21 7.25
N SER A 195 1.95 -2.80 8.40
CA SER A 195 1.38 -1.65 9.12
C SER A 195 2.48 -0.73 9.63
N PRO A 196 2.44 0.57 9.28
CA PRO A 196 3.31 1.58 9.87
C PRO A 196 2.64 2.17 11.10
N LEU A 197 3.42 2.37 12.16
CA LEU A 197 3.05 3.17 13.32
C LEU A 197 4.03 4.32 13.46
N ILE A 198 3.52 5.54 13.53
CA ILE A 198 4.29 6.78 13.64
C ILE A 198 4.04 7.40 15.01
N ALA A 199 5.07 7.45 15.85
CA ALA A 199 5.00 8.04 17.18
C ALA A 199 6.40 8.46 17.67
N ASP A 200 6.45 9.37 18.64
CA ASP A 200 7.70 9.69 19.35
C ASP A 200 7.97 8.63 20.43
N PHE A 201 8.68 7.54 20.05
CA PHE A 201 8.92 6.40 20.95
C PHE A 201 10.00 6.67 22.00
N ASN A 202 10.85 7.65 21.77
CA ASN A 202 11.96 7.98 22.69
C ASN A 202 11.76 9.30 23.44
N ASN A 203 10.61 9.97 23.26
CA ASN A 203 10.24 11.24 23.87
C ASN A 203 11.23 12.39 23.58
N ASN A 204 11.77 12.42 22.34
CA ASN A 204 12.69 13.46 21.91
C ASN A 204 12.02 14.60 21.10
N GLY A 205 10.70 14.52 20.83
CA GLY A 205 9.93 15.50 20.08
C GLY A 205 9.94 15.27 18.56
N ALA A 206 10.61 14.23 18.05
CA ALA A 206 10.52 13.79 16.65
C ALA A 206 9.71 12.49 16.54
N LYS A 207 9.04 12.29 15.43
CA LYS A 207 8.25 11.07 15.21
C LYS A 207 9.12 9.98 14.61
N ASP A 208 9.21 8.88 15.33
CA ASP A 208 9.88 7.65 14.94
C ASP A 208 8.93 6.72 14.20
N LEU A 209 9.44 5.62 13.62
CA LEU A 209 8.65 4.63 12.90
C LEU A 209 8.76 3.25 13.54
N TYR A 210 7.64 2.54 13.60
CA TYR A 210 7.58 1.11 13.82
C TYR A 210 6.85 0.45 12.66
N ILE A 211 7.46 -0.54 12.01
CA ILE A 211 6.94 -1.23 10.82
C ILE A 211 6.80 -2.70 11.13
N THR A 212 5.59 -3.23 10.94
CA THR A 212 5.29 -4.66 11.13
C THR A 212 5.54 -5.44 9.85
N ASN A 213 6.06 -6.66 9.98
CA ASN A 213 6.46 -7.50 8.86
C ASN A 213 6.04 -8.96 9.01
N GLY A 214 6.04 -9.66 7.89
CA GLY A 214 6.01 -11.10 7.81
C GLY A 214 4.83 -11.66 7.01
N ILE A 215 5.12 -12.76 6.32
CA ILE A 215 4.12 -13.59 5.62
C ILE A 215 4.30 -15.04 6.05
N LEU A 216 3.22 -15.80 6.04
CA LEU A 216 3.24 -17.20 6.45
C LEU A 216 4.15 -18.05 5.56
N GLY A 217 4.30 -17.68 4.29
CA GLY A 217 5.17 -18.35 3.34
C GLY A 217 5.54 -17.43 2.18
N ALA A 218 6.75 -17.58 1.66
CA ALA A 218 7.28 -16.78 0.55
C ALA A 218 6.61 -17.16 -0.78
N THR A 219 5.35 -16.81 -0.96
CA THR A 219 4.56 -17.12 -2.18
C THR A 219 5.09 -16.42 -3.42
N ASN A 220 5.87 -15.36 -3.25
CA ASN A 220 6.57 -14.64 -4.32
C ASN A 220 7.98 -15.19 -4.62
N ASN A 221 8.43 -16.26 -3.95
CA ASN A 221 9.71 -16.87 -4.24
C ASN A 221 9.69 -17.52 -5.63
N MET A 222 10.66 -17.18 -6.50
CA MET A 222 10.70 -17.63 -7.90
C MET A 222 10.83 -19.14 -8.04
N ASP A 223 11.55 -19.81 -7.14
CA ASP A 223 11.66 -21.26 -7.15
C ASP A 223 10.32 -21.92 -6.83
N PHE A 224 9.59 -21.34 -5.85
CA PHE A 224 8.23 -21.78 -5.55
C PHE A 224 7.26 -21.49 -6.68
N ILE A 225 7.31 -20.29 -7.28
CA ILE A 225 6.49 -19.93 -8.45
C ILE A 225 6.76 -20.89 -9.61
N ASN A 226 8.01 -21.19 -9.92
CA ASN A 226 8.38 -22.14 -10.95
C ASN A 226 7.88 -23.57 -10.63
N PHE A 227 7.96 -23.99 -9.37
CA PHE A 227 7.43 -25.27 -8.92
C PHE A 227 5.92 -25.37 -9.11
N ILE A 228 5.13 -24.39 -8.65
CA ILE A 228 3.67 -24.42 -8.80
C ILE A 228 3.21 -24.19 -10.24
N SER A 229 4.03 -23.58 -11.08
CA SER A 229 3.74 -23.38 -12.52
C SER A 229 3.87 -24.66 -13.34
N ASN A 230 4.31 -25.77 -12.74
CA ASN A 230 4.36 -27.05 -13.40
C ASN A 230 2.95 -27.49 -13.85
N GLU A 231 2.81 -27.93 -15.09
CA GLU A 231 1.52 -28.30 -15.71
C GLU A 231 0.71 -29.31 -14.89
N LYS A 232 1.38 -30.31 -14.28
CA LYS A 232 0.71 -31.30 -13.42
C LYS A 232 0.11 -30.69 -12.17
N ILE A 233 0.77 -29.69 -11.60
CA ILE A 233 0.30 -28.98 -10.39
C ILE A 233 -0.83 -28.04 -10.78
N GLN A 234 -0.70 -27.29 -11.87
CA GLN A 234 -1.75 -26.41 -12.37
C GLN A 234 -3.04 -27.19 -12.68
N ASN A 235 -2.94 -28.35 -13.33
CA ASN A 235 -4.09 -29.23 -13.58
C ASN A 235 -4.79 -29.69 -12.27
N LYS A 236 -4.04 -29.90 -11.20
CA LYS A 236 -4.65 -30.23 -9.89
C LYS A 236 -5.37 -29.02 -9.29
N ILE A 237 -4.79 -27.84 -9.38
CA ILE A 237 -5.40 -26.60 -8.88
C ILE A 237 -6.70 -26.31 -9.63
N GLU A 238 -6.70 -26.42 -10.95
CA GLU A 238 -7.87 -26.16 -11.80
C GLU A 238 -9.00 -27.17 -11.59
N ASN A 239 -8.68 -28.44 -11.31
CA ASN A 239 -9.66 -29.49 -11.06
C ASN A 239 -10.16 -29.55 -9.58
N GLY A 240 -9.72 -28.61 -8.76
CA GLY A 240 -10.02 -28.54 -7.34
C GLY A 240 -9.05 -29.36 -6.49
N LEU A 241 -8.42 -28.70 -5.53
CA LEU A 241 -7.46 -29.31 -4.61
C LEU A 241 -8.17 -30.30 -3.69
N LYS A 242 -7.59 -31.48 -3.53
CA LYS A 242 -7.99 -32.45 -2.53
C LYS A 242 -7.18 -32.24 -1.24
N GLU A 243 -7.68 -32.74 -0.12
CA GLU A 243 -6.99 -32.64 1.18
C GLU A 243 -5.54 -33.17 1.12
N THR A 244 -5.29 -34.21 0.31
CA THR A 244 -3.95 -34.76 0.05
C THR A 244 -3.02 -33.80 -0.70
N ASP A 245 -3.55 -32.82 -1.43
CA ASP A 245 -2.76 -31.89 -2.22
C ASP A 245 -2.26 -30.70 -1.36
N PHE A 246 -2.78 -30.54 -0.13
CA PHE A 246 -2.24 -29.57 0.84
C PHE A 246 -0.77 -29.82 1.21
N GLN A 247 -0.23 -31.00 0.92
CA GLN A 247 1.22 -31.26 1.00
C GLN A 247 2.04 -30.30 0.11
N LEU A 248 1.49 -29.85 -1.03
CA LEU A 248 2.17 -28.92 -1.93
C LEU A 248 2.44 -27.56 -1.26
N PHE A 249 1.61 -27.16 -0.31
CA PHE A 249 1.80 -25.89 0.42
C PHE A 249 2.83 -26.00 1.55
N LYS A 250 3.24 -27.22 1.94
CA LYS A 250 4.31 -27.39 2.91
C LYS A 250 5.68 -27.07 2.34
N ASP A 251 5.79 -27.05 1.01
CA ASP A 251 7.04 -26.73 0.31
C ASP A 251 7.20 -25.21 0.07
N ILE A 252 6.22 -24.40 0.51
CA ILE A 252 6.37 -22.94 0.51
C ILE A 252 7.48 -22.56 1.48
N PRO A 253 8.54 -21.86 1.03
CA PRO A 253 9.60 -21.42 1.93
C PRO A 253 9.05 -20.54 3.06
N GLU A 254 9.42 -20.84 4.31
CA GLU A 254 9.09 -19.93 5.41
C GLU A 254 9.83 -18.60 5.23
N ARG A 255 9.11 -17.50 5.43
CA ARG A 255 9.69 -16.17 5.40
C ARG A 255 9.22 -15.37 6.61
N LYS A 256 9.97 -15.52 7.69
CA LYS A 256 9.79 -14.72 8.89
C LYS A 256 10.70 -13.51 8.81
N ALA A 257 10.13 -12.34 8.98
CA ALA A 257 10.87 -11.08 9.03
C ALA A 257 10.77 -10.45 10.42
N SER A 258 11.78 -9.68 10.79
CA SER A 258 11.72 -8.84 11.99
C SER A 258 10.88 -7.61 11.72
N ASN A 259 10.15 -7.15 12.72
CA ASN A 259 9.58 -5.81 12.67
C ASN A 259 10.70 -4.78 12.83
N TYR A 260 10.54 -3.61 12.24
CA TYR A 260 11.57 -2.58 12.25
C TYR A 260 11.21 -1.43 13.18
N PHE A 261 12.23 -0.92 13.89
CA PHE A 261 12.19 0.36 14.58
C PHE A 261 13.18 1.32 13.93
N TYR A 262 12.71 2.52 13.61
CA TYR A 262 13.51 3.58 13.02
C TYR A 262 13.39 4.85 13.85
N VAL A 263 14.53 5.42 14.25
CA VAL A 263 14.59 6.74 14.91
C VAL A 263 14.74 7.83 13.88
N ASN A 264 13.96 8.88 14.01
CA ASN A 264 14.00 10.07 13.17
C ASN A 264 15.24 10.93 13.50
N ASN A 265 16.10 11.14 12.52
CA ASN A 265 17.32 11.95 12.66
C ASN A 265 17.06 13.46 12.53
N ARG A 266 15.83 13.91 12.30
CA ARG A 266 15.38 15.32 12.15
C ARG A 266 15.90 16.01 10.87
N ASP A 267 16.35 15.27 9.90
CA ASP A 267 16.82 15.72 8.59
C ASP A 267 16.15 14.99 7.42
N ASN A 268 14.93 14.45 7.68
CA ASN A 268 14.16 13.59 6.79
C ASN A 268 14.81 12.21 6.53
N THR A 269 15.80 11.81 7.35
CA THR A 269 16.37 10.46 7.33
C THR A 269 16.05 9.70 8.62
N PHE A 270 16.17 8.38 8.56
CA PHE A 270 15.90 7.52 9.69
C PHE A 270 17.06 6.55 9.93
N SER A 271 17.32 6.25 11.21
CA SER A 271 18.31 5.26 11.63
C SER A 271 17.60 3.99 12.10
N ASN A 272 17.93 2.84 11.51
CA ASN A 272 17.41 1.55 11.96
C ASN A 272 18.01 1.20 13.33
N VAL A 273 17.15 1.15 14.35
CA VAL A 273 17.52 0.84 15.74
C VAL A 273 16.90 -0.46 16.24
N THR A 274 16.39 -1.28 15.34
CA THR A 274 15.69 -2.54 15.65
C THR A 274 16.49 -3.41 16.62
N ASN A 275 17.79 -3.59 16.38
CA ASN A 275 18.64 -4.44 17.21
C ASN A 275 18.85 -3.92 18.64
N SER A 276 18.67 -2.62 18.85
CA SER A 276 18.85 -1.99 20.18
C SER A 276 17.54 -1.82 20.94
N TRP A 277 16.40 -1.73 20.23
CA TRP A 277 15.09 -1.45 20.83
C TRP A 277 14.20 -2.67 20.98
N SER A 278 14.41 -3.73 20.24
CA SER A 278 13.59 -4.92 20.30
C SER A 278 14.41 -6.21 20.42
N SER A 279 13.77 -7.27 20.94
CA SER A 279 14.27 -8.62 20.73
C SER A 279 13.95 -9.00 19.28
N THR A 280 14.96 -9.08 18.43
CA THR A 280 14.88 -9.36 16.99
C THR A 280 14.39 -10.77 16.64
N LYS A 281 13.29 -11.21 17.25
CA LYS A 281 12.68 -12.46 16.83
C LYS A 281 11.85 -12.19 15.59
N ALA A 282 12.24 -12.81 14.50
CA ALA A 282 11.41 -12.87 13.31
C ALA A 282 10.02 -13.42 13.65
N SER A 283 8.98 -12.73 13.23
CA SER A 283 7.59 -13.01 13.56
C SER A 283 6.70 -12.88 12.34
N LEU A 284 5.43 -13.16 12.53
CA LEU A 284 4.35 -12.81 11.59
C LEU A 284 3.52 -11.73 12.26
N SER A 285 3.65 -10.50 11.78
CA SER A 285 2.99 -9.35 12.37
C SER A 285 2.23 -8.58 11.26
N ASN A 286 0.93 -8.75 11.23
CA ASN A 286 0.08 -8.19 10.18
C ASN A 286 -0.60 -6.86 10.59
N GLY A 287 -0.11 -6.20 11.61
CA GLY A 287 -0.70 -4.97 12.13
C GLY A 287 -1.62 -5.16 13.31
#